data_5615d6cfe15f808fac032576551ef4ab
#
_entry.id   5615d6cfe15f808fac032576551ef4ab
#
_cell.length_a   1.000
_cell.length_b   1.000
_cell.length_c   1.000
_cell.angle_alpha   90.00
_cell.angle_beta   90.00
_cell.angle_gamma   90.00
#
_symmetry.space_group_name_H-M   'P 1'
#
loop_
_entity.id
_entity.type
_entity.pdbx_description
1 polymer ?
#
loop_
_entity_poly.entity_id
_entity_poly.type
_entity_poly.pdbx_seq_one_letter_code
_entity_poly.pdbx_strand_id
1 'polypeptide(L)'
;MRTKAIQLSIAVAIVFFLSACSGQVSGVPEPRPSSKDAIEAGRHLIVSYGCGSCHSIPGVPGATGTVGPPLDHFYEHMYIAGRLTNTEDNLVKWIRNPQQVIPGDAMPNMGVSESDARDIAAYLYHQPTLGELIRH
;
A
#
# COMPACT_ATOMS: atom_id res chain seq x y z
N MET A 1 36.74 -47.30 -29.59
CA MET A 1 35.71 -46.35 -30.05
C MET A 1 34.50 -46.25 -29.13
N ARG A 2 34.41 -46.97 -27.98
CA ARG A 2 33.23 -46.96 -27.06
C ARG A 2 33.33 -45.92 -25.93
N THR A 3 34.48 -45.37 -25.62
CA THR A 3 34.68 -44.46 -24.50
C THR A 3 34.28 -43.00 -24.78
N LYS A 4 34.27 -42.56 -26.04
CA LYS A 4 33.88 -41.17 -26.38
C LYS A 4 32.38 -40.93 -26.39
N ALA A 5 31.56 -41.96 -26.65
CA ALA A 5 30.12 -41.85 -26.66
C ALA A 5 29.51 -41.71 -25.24
N ILE A 6 30.13 -42.35 -24.25
CA ILE A 6 29.65 -42.31 -22.86
C ILE A 6 29.96 -40.96 -22.21
N GLN A 7 31.09 -40.31 -22.54
CA GLN A 7 31.42 -38.98 -21.99
C GLN A 7 30.48 -37.88 -22.52
N LEU A 8 30.05 -37.97 -23.77
CA LEU A 8 29.13 -36.97 -24.35
C LEU A 8 27.72 -37.04 -23.73
N SER A 9 27.26 -38.24 -23.39
CA SER A 9 25.93 -38.43 -22.74
C SER A 9 25.89 -37.91 -21.30
N ILE A 10 26.97 -37.98 -20.56
CA ILE A 10 27.07 -37.47 -19.19
C ILE A 10 27.11 -35.94 -19.18
N ALA A 11 27.80 -35.30 -20.13
CA ALA A 11 27.85 -33.85 -20.23
C ALA A 11 26.49 -33.21 -20.56
N VAL A 12 25.67 -33.85 -21.39
CA VAL A 12 24.33 -33.37 -21.74
C VAL A 12 23.35 -33.51 -20.56
N ALA A 13 23.47 -34.56 -19.75
CA ALA A 13 22.63 -34.77 -18.59
C ALA A 13 22.86 -33.74 -17.47
N ILE A 14 24.10 -33.24 -17.30
CA ILE A 14 24.44 -32.26 -16.26
C ILE A 14 23.86 -30.87 -16.61
N VAL A 15 23.78 -30.49 -17.87
CA VAL A 15 23.23 -29.20 -18.30
C VAL A 15 21.72 -29.10 -18.08
N PHE A 16 21.01 -30.23 -18.14
CA PHE A 16 19.54 -30.25 -17.93
C PHE A 16 19.13 -30.14 -16.44
N PHE A 17 20.02 -30.47 -15.50
CA PHE A 17 19.69 -30.40 -14.07
C PHE A 17 19.91 -29.03 -13.42
N LEU A 18 20.54 -28.09 -14.09
CA LEU A 18 20.79 -26.74 -13.54
C LEU A 18 19.71 -25.70 -13.86
N SER A 19 18.67 -26.05 -14.62
CA SER A 19 17.60 -25.11 -15.02
C SER A 19 16.32 -25.19 -14.18
N ALA A 20 16.29 -25.93 -13.09
CA ALA A 20 15.06 -26.20 -12.34
C ALA A 20 15.01 -25.59 -10.92
N CYS A 21 15.70 -24.51 -10.65
CA CYS A 21 15.60 -23.78 -9.38
C CYS A 21 15.36 -22.28 -9.57
N SER A 22 14.38 -21.93 -10.41
CA SER A 22 13.72 -20.62 -10.32
C SER A 22 12.42 -20.81 -9.53
N GLY A 23 12.55 -21.21 -8.27
CA GLY A 23 11.46 -21.14 -7.31
C GLY A 23 11.11 -19.67 -7.08
N GLN A 24 10.09 -19.17 -7.76
CA GLN A 24 9.45 -17.94 -7.34
C GLN A 24 8.87 -18.18 -5.96
N VAL A 25 9.51 -17.60 -4.96
CA VAL A 25 8.95 -17.46 -3.61
C VAL A 25 7.82 -16.45 -3.73
N SER A 26 6.64 -16.95 -4.10
CA SER A 26 5.40 -16.18 -4.03
C SER A 26 5.00 -16.10 -2.57
N GLY A 27 5.05 -14.93 -1.97
CA GLY A 27 4.35 -14.78 -0.71
C GLY A 27 4.86 -13.81 0.35
N VAL A 28 5.87 -13.00 0.08
CA VAL A 28 6.09 -11.82 0.92
C VAL A 28 5.68 -10.62 0.08
N PRO A 29 4.64 -9.86 0.47
CA PRO A 29 4.36 -8.60 -0.17
C PRO A 29 5.58 -7.70 0.08
N GLU A 30 6.41 -7.50 -0.94
CA GLU A 30 7.42 -6.46 -0.89
C GLU A 30 6.71 -5.13 -0.62
N PRO A 31 7.23 -4.28 0.29
CA PRO A 31 6.75 -2.91 0.43
C PRO A 31 6.86 -2.27 -0.96
N ARG A 32 5.72 -2.07 -1.59
CA ARG A 32 5.69 -1.42 -2.91
C ARG A 32 6.16 0.01 -2.69
N PRO A 33 7.29 0.45 -3.28
CA PRO A 33 7.64 1.86 -3.19
C PRO A 33 6.43 2.65 -3.71
N SER A 34 6.01 3.68 -2.97
CA SER A 34 4.88 4.51 -3.36
C SER A 34 5.20 5.16 -4.70
N SER A 35 4.74 4.53 -5.76
CA SER A 35 4.86 5.06 -7.11
C SER A 35 3.92 6.27 -7.24
N LYS A 36 4.24 7.18 -8.15
CA LYS A 36 3.32 8.29 -8.46
C LYS A 36 1.92 7.78 -8.81
N ASP A 37 1.84 6.62 -9.47
CA ASP A 37 0.58 5.99 -9.84
C ASP A 37 -0.21 5.51 -8.61
N ALA A 38 0.45 4.95 -7.60
CA ALA A 38 -0.20 4.54 -6.35
C ALA A 38 -0.72 5.75 -5.55
N ILE A 39 0.05 6.85 -5.50
CA ILE A 39 -0.37 8.09 -4.85
C ILE A 39 -1.61 8.67 -5.54
N GLU A 40 -1.62 8.74 -6.86
CA GLU A 40 -2.76 9.26 -7.61
C GLU A 40 -3.98 8.32 -7.53
N ALA A 41 -3.78 7.00 -7.58
CA ALA A 41 -4.83 6.02 -7.33
C ALA A 41 -5.42 6.22 -5.92
N GLY A 42 -4.59 6.40 -4.91
CA GLY A 42 -5.02 6.66 -3.54
C GLY A 42 -5.89 7.92 -3.42
N ARG A 43 -5.53 9.00 -4.12
CA ARG A 43 -6.33 10.23 -4.18
C ARG A 43 -7.73 9.97 -4.74
N HIS A 44 -7.85 9.21 -5.82
CA HIS A 44 -9.13 8.84 -6.41
C HIS A 44 -9.95 7.91 -5.51
N LEU A 45 -9.30 6.95 -4.86
CA LEU A 45 -9.94 6.02 -3.94
C LEU A 45 -10.51 6.74 -2.70
N ILE A 46 -9.82 7.75 -2.17
CA ILE A 46 -10.31 8.60 -1.08
C ILE A 46 -11.67 9.24 -1.45
N VAL A 47 -11.81 9.71 -2.69
CA VAL A 47 -13.09 10.24 -3.19
C VAL A 47 -14.13 9.13 -3.31
N SER A 48 -13.75 8.00 -3.91
CA SER A 48 -14.66 6.87 -4.18
C SER A 48 -15.22 6.24 -2.92
N TYR A 49 -14.41 6.12 -1.87
CA TYR A 49 -14.82 5.62 -0.56
C TYR A 49 -15.48 6.70 0.33
N GLY A 50 -15.55 7.96 -0.14
CA GLY A 50 -16.23 9.03 0.58
C GLY A 50 -15.52 9.50 1.84
N CYS A 51 -14.21 9.29 1.98
CA CYS A 51 -13.43 9.68 3.17
C CYS A 51 -13.54 11.18 3.48
N GLY A 52 -13.67 12.01 2.43
CA GLY A 52 -13.82 13.46 2.51
C GLY A 52 -15.10 13.95 3.16
N SER A 53 -16.11 13.07 3.33
CA SER A 53 -17.35 13.44 4.05
C SER A 53 -17.12 13.62 5.55
N CYS A 54 -16.13 12.93 6.10
CA CYS A 54 -15.78 12.99 7.52
C CYS A 54 -14.45 13.70 7.77
N HIS A 55 -13.51 13.65 6.84
CA HIS A 55 -12.17 14.20 7.00
C HIS A 55 -11.89 15.38 6.04
N SER A 56 -11.17 16.37 6.53
CA SER A 56 -10.51 17.35 5.67
C SER A 56 -9.18 16.73 5.16
N ILE A 57 -8.99 16.72 3.83
CA ILE A 57 -7.83 16.05 3.20
C ILE A 57 -7.26 16.95 2.10
N PRO A 58 -6.05 17.49 2.28
CA PRO A 58 -5.41 18.36 1.28
C PRO A 58 -5.29 17.69 -0.09
N GLY A 59 -5.50 18.45 -1.17
CA GLY A 59 -5.38 17.96 -2.55
C GLY A 59 -6.52 17.06 -3.03
N VAL A 60 -7.52 16.77 -2.18
CA VAL A 60 -8.71 15.99 -2.54
C VAL A 60 -9.92 16.91 -2.69
N PRO A 61 -10.49 17.10 -3.90
CA PRO A 61 -11.63 17.97 -4.10
C PRO A 61 -12.85 17.56 -3.24
N GLY A 62 -13.43 18.52 -2.55
CA GLY A 62 -14.63 18.27 -1.71
C GLY A 62 -14.37 17.57 -0.38
N ALA A 63 -13.13 17.22 -0.06
CA ALA A 63 -12.77 16.62 1.23
C ALA A 63 -12.62 17.72 2.31
N THR A 64 -13.76 18.15 2.85
CA THR A 64 -13.84 19.24 3.85
C THR A 64 -14.59 18.82 5.12
N GLY A 65 -14.74 17.52 5.32
CA GLY A 65 -15.42 16.96 6.48
C GLY A 65 -14.72 17.32 7.80
N THR A 66 -15.51 17.47 8.85
CA THR A 66 -15.06 17.87 10.20
C THR A 66 -15.51 16.91 11.29
N VAL A 67 -16.05 15.75 10.92
CA VAL A 67 -16.48 14.70 11.87
C VAL A 67 -15.26 13.97 12.41
N GLY A 68 -14.32 13.62 11.52
CA GLY A 68 -13.01 13.05 11.86
C GLY A 68 -11.93 14.14 11.94
N PRO A 69 -10.76 13.82 12.46
CA PRO A 69 -9.63 14.75 12.47
C PRO A 69 -9.19 15.10 11.05
N PRO A 70 -8.61 16.30 10.84
CA PRO A 70 -7.91 16.62 9.60
C PRO A 70 -6.82 15.58 9.32
N LEU A 71 -6.63 15.24 8.04
CA LEU A 71 -5.59 14.30 7.61
C LEU A 71 -4.43 15.01 6.88
N ASP A 72 -4.26 16.30 7.11
CA ASP A 72 -3.09 17.06 6.67
C ASP A 72 -1.85 16.63 7.44
N HIS A 73 -0.69 16.69 6.78
CA HIS A 73 0.59 16.30 7.40
C HIS A 73 0.55 14.94 8.09
N PHE A 74 -0.21 13.99 7.55
CA PHE A 74 -0.45 12.70 8.20
C PHE A 74 0.86 11.96 8.55
N TYR A 75 1.90 12.12 7.75
CA TYR A 75 3.23 11.52 7.99
C TYR A 75 3.93 12.04 9.27
N GLU A 76 3.52 13.19 9.80
CA GLU A 76 4.08 13.77 11.02
C GLU A 76 3.41 13.25 12.29
N HIS A 77 2.28 12.58 12.16
CA HIS A 77 1.58 12.02 13.32
C HIS A 77 2.36 10.87 13.95
N MET A 78 2.46 10.82 15.27
CA MET A 78 3.09 9.70 15.97
C MET A 78 2.19 8.47 16.06
N TYR A 79 0.89 8.68 16.10
CA TYR A 79 -0.10 7.63 16.30
C TYR A 79 -1.30 7.77 15.35
N ILE A 80 -1.85 6.62 14.96
CA ILE A 80 -3.11 6.48 14.25
C ILE A 80 -4.21 6.24 15.28
N ALA A 81 -5.27 7.07 15.26
CA ALA A 81 -6.40 7.00 16.18
C ALA A 81 -6.00 6.92 17.68
N GLY A 82 -4.83 7.43 18.03
CA GLY A 82 -4.29 7.38 19.40
C GLY A 82 -3.95 5.98 19.92
N ARG A 83 -3.93 4.96 19.06
CA ARG A 83 -3.75 3.54 19.45
C ARG A 83 -2.62 2.82 18.75
N LEU A 84 -2.44 3.04 17.46
CA LEU A 84 -1.42 2.36 16.67
C LEU A 84 -0.27 3.34 16.38
N THR A 85 0.96 2.85 16.44
CA THR A 85 2.10 3.61 15.93
C THR A 85 1.87 3.94 14.47
N ASN A 86 2.21 5.16 14.04
CA ASN A 86 2.02 5.59 12.66
C ASN A 86 3.03 4.90 11.75
N THR A 87 2.63 3.77 11.19
CA THR A 87 3.33 3.00 10.16
C THR A 87 2.35 2.68 9.04
N GLU A 88 2.86 2.46 7.83
CA GLU A 88 2.02 2.14 6.67
C GLU A 88 1.12 0.92 6.92
N ASP A 89 1.68 -0.18 7.45
CA ASP A 89 0.90 -1.38 7.73
C ASP A 89 -0.19 -1.15 8.79
N ASN A 90 0.09 -0.34 9.80
CA ASN A 90 -0.91 0.02 10.80
C ASN A 90 -1.99 0.94 10.21
N LEU A 91 -1.63 1.83 9.29
CA LEU A 91 -2.59 2.66 8.58
C LEU A 91 -3.50 1.82 7.68
N VAL A 92 -2.94 0.89 6.91
CA VAL A 92 -3.70 -0.07 6.12
C VAL A 92 -4.66 -0.87 6.99
N LYS A 93 -4.18 -1.39 8.13
CA LYS A 93 -5.01 -2.11 9.11
C LYS A 93 -6.16 -1.23 9.63
N TRP A 94 -5.88 0.03 9.97
CA TRP A 94 -6.87 0.99 10.44
C TRP A 94 -7.92 1.30 9.39
N ILE A 95 -7.50 1.65 8.16
CA ILE A 95 -8.42 1.99 7.06
C ILE A 95 -9.38 0.83 6.76
N ARG A 96 -8.88 -0.40 6.77
CA ARG A 96 -9.69 -1.59 6.47
C ARG A 96 -10.68 -1.97 7.55
N ASN A 97 -10.24 -1.92 8.79
CA ASN A 97 -10.98 -2.49 9.92
C ASN A 97 -10.87 -1.62 11.18
N PRO A 98 -11.32 -0.35 11.16
CA PRO A 98 -11.20 0.52 12.32
C PRO A 98 -11.94 -0.06 13.54
N GLN A 99 -13.08 -0.71 13.33
CA GLN A 99 -13.87 -1.32 14.40
C GLN A 99 -13.20 -2.55 15.06
N GLN A 100 -12.22 -3.18 14.41
CA GLN A 100 -11.41 -4.23 15.05
C GLN A 100 -10.31 -3.62 15.93
N VAL A 101 -9.83 -2.43 15.60
CA VAL A 101 -8.80 -1.73 16.37
C VAL A 101 -9.41 -1.01 17.56
N ILE A 102 -10.54 -0.31 17.36
CA ILE A 102 -11.27 0.41 18.41
C ILE A 102 -12.77 0.14 18.20
N PRO A 103 -13.33 -0.87 18.87
CA PRO A 103 -14.76 -1.13 18.80
C PRO A 103 -15.58 0.09 19.29
N GLY A 104 -16.54 0.51 18.47
CA GLY A 104 -17.40 1.67 18.77
C GLY A 104 -16.80 3.02 18.38
N ASP A 105 -15.65 3.06 17.68
CA ASP A 105 -15.11 4.29 17.12
C ASP A 105 -16.07 4.89 16.07
N ALA A 106 -16.00 6.21 15.88
CA ALA A 106 -16.83 6.92 14.92
C ALA A 106 -16.53 6.56 13.45
N MET A 107 -15.31 6.09 13.13
CA MET A 107 -14.93 5.65 11.81
C MET A 107 -15.53 4.26 11.53
N PRO A 108 -16.46 4.12 10.57
CA PRO A 108 -17.07 2.82 10.26
C PRO A 108 -16.14 1.96 9.40
N ASN A 109 -16.43 0.65 9.33
CA ASN A 109 -15.82 -0.21 8.32
C ASN A 109 -16.37 0.17 6.93
N MET A 110 -15.52 0.72 6.08
CA MET A 110 -15.89 1.20 4.74
C MET A 110 -15.78 0.12 3.66
N GLY A 111 -15.35 -1.10 4.00
CA GLY A 111 -15.18 -2.19 3.04
C GLY A 111 -13.97 -2.01 2.10
N VAL A 112 -12.98 -1.23 2.52
CA VAL A 112 -11.78 -0.96 1.71
C VAL A 112 -10.95 -2.23 1.54
N SER A 113 -10.61 -2.56 0.29
CA SER A 113 -9.72 -3.68 0.00
C SER A 113 -8.30 -3.42 0.51
N GLU A 114 -7.47 -4.46 0.60
CA GLU A 114 -6.09 -4.27 1.04
C GLU A 114 -5.26 -3.47 0.05
N SER A 115 -5.43 -3.72 -1.25
CA SER A 115 -4.75 -2.96 -2.30
C SER A 115 -5.13 -1.48 -2.25
N ASP A 116 -6.43 -1.20 -2.12
CA ASP A 116 -6.92 0.18 -2.10
C ASP A 116 -6.47 0.91 -0.83
N ALA A 117 -6.46 0.21 0.31
CA ALA A 117 -5.95 0.79 1.56
C ALA A 117 -4.47 1.13 1.49
N ARG A 118 -3.66 0.35 0.76
CA ARG A 118 -2.24 0.67 0.52
C ARG A 118 -2.09 1.90 -0.38
N ASP A 119 -2.87 2.01 -1.43
CA ASP A 119 -2.83 3.20 -2.31
C ASP A 119 -3.33 4.45 -1.56
N ILE A 120 -4.38 4.34 -0.76
CA ILE A 120 -4.84 5.42 0.13
C ILE A 120 -3.73 5.82 1.13
N ALA A 121 -3.06 4.84 1.74
CA ALA A 121 -1.95 5.11 2.65
C ALA A 121 -0.80 5.81 1.92
N ALA A 122 -0.45 5.37 0.71
CA ALA A 122 0.56 6.03 -0.13
C ALA A 122 0.23 7.51 -0.35
N TYR A 123 -1.03 7.84 -0.65
CA TYR A 123 -1.44 9.24 -0.76
C TYR A 123 -1.27 10.01 0.54
N LEU A 124 -1.75 9.47 1.66
CA LEU A 124 -1.71 10.17 2.95
C LEU A 124 -0.29 10.43 3.45
N TYR A 125 0.66 9.52 3.15
CA TYR A 125 2.07 9.72 3.47
C TYR A 125 2.80 10.68 2.51
N HIS A 126 2.28 10.90 1.29
CA HIS A 126 2.92 11.70 0.26
C HIS A 126 2.00 12.83 -0.24
N GLN A 127 1.20 13.37 0.67
CA GLN A 127 0.31 14.49 0.34
C GLN A 127 1.09 15.64 -0.28
N PRO A 128 0.54 16.28 -1.34
CA PRO A 128 1.18 17.44 -1.94
C PRO A 128 1.26 18.57 -0.93
N THR A 129 2.41 19.21 -0.87
CA THR A 129 2.58 20.42 -0.06
C THR A 129 1.74 21.57 -0.63
N LEU A 130 1.42 22.55 0.23
CA LEU A 130 0.68 23.73 -0.23
C LEU A 130 1.36 24.40 -1.44
N GLY A 131 2.70 24.40 -1.45
CA GLY A 131 3.48 24.98 -2.58
C GLY A 131 3.37 24.19 -3.87
N GLU A 132 3.03 22.90 -3.82
CA GLU A 132 2.77 22.07 -5.01
C GLU A 132 1.34 22.27 -5.50
N LEU A 133 0.37 22.43 -4.60
CA LEU A 133 -1.03 22.64 -4.93
C LEU A 133 -1.30 23.99 -5.64
N ILE A 134 -0.52 25.02 -5.37
CA ILE A 134 -0.69 26.36 -5.98
C ILE A 134 0.08 26.54 -7.29
N ARG A 135 0.86 25.55 -7.73
CA ARG A 135 1.61 25.60 -9.01
C ARG A 135 0.82 25.06 -10.22
N HIS A 136 -0.35 24.59 -10.00
CA HIS A 136 -1.30 24.08 -11.00
C HIS A 136 -2.56 24.94 -11.01
#